data_6b42aa72cd2eaa0a9a8bd5cee50a0804
#
_entry.id   6b42aa72cd2eaa0a9a8bd5cee50a0804
#
_cell.length_a   1.000
_cell.length_b   1.000
_cell.length_c   1.000
_cell.angle_alpha   90.00
_cell.angle_beta   90.00
_cell.angle_gamma   90.00
#
_symmetry.space_group_name_H-M   'P 1'
#
loop_
_entity.id
_entity.type
_entity.pdbx_description
1 polymer ?
#
loop_
_entity_poly.entity_id
_entity_poly.type
_entity_poly.pdbx_seq_one_letter_code
_entity_poly.pdbx_strand_id
1 'polypeptide(L)'
;EPTNGLDIPGKSQFRKFIASGMTDDKTIVISTHQIRDIDKMLDSVMIMDESRILLNESITRICEKLCFKESDDRSLIDQALYVVPSLQGNSLLLLNEYGEDSDINLELLFNATLAQQQIIAKLFYAQDEQI
;
A
#
# COMPACT_ATOMS: atom_id res chain seq x y z
N GLU A 1 9.39 -13.26 7.58
CA GLU A 1 8.59 -13.68 6.41
C GLU A 1 7.66 -14.85 6.78
N PRO A 2 6.54 -14.59 7.47
CA PRO A 2 5.69 -15.69 7.96
C PRO A 2 5.05 -16.53 6.86
N THR A 3 4.90 -15.98 5.64
CA THR A 3 4.32 -16.73 4.53
C THR A 3 5.36 -17.31 3.59
N ASN A 4 6.64 -17.06 3.84
CA ASN A 4 7.71 -17.53 2.98
C ASN A 4 7.79 -19.06 3.04
N GLY A 5 7.79 -19.70 1.87
CA GLY A 5 7.84 -21.16 1.77
C GLY A 5 6.50 -21.87 1.91
N LEU A 6 5.42 -21.15 2.20
CA LEU A 6 4.09 -21.75 2.25
C LEU A 6 3.48 -21.85 0.85
N ASP A 7 2.74 -22.95 0.59
CA ASP A 7 1.93 -23.08 -0.62
C ASP A 7 0.64 -22.25 -0.51
N ILE A 8 -0.17 -22.24 -1.57
CA ILE A 8 -1.41 -21.45 -1.60
C ILE A 8 -2.38 -21.85 -0.48
N PRO A 9 -2.66 -23.15 -0.22
CA PRO A 9 -3.50 -23.53 0.91
C PRO A 9 -2.93 -23.13 2.26
N GLY A 10 -1.59 -23.26 2.46
CA GLY A 10 -0.94 -22.85 3.70
C GLY A 10 -1.05 -21.37 3.96
N LYS A 11 -0.91 -20.53 2.92
CA LYS A 11 -1.08 -19.08 3.03
C LYS A 11 -2.51 -18.72 3.40
N SER A 12 -3.50 -19.40 2.84
CA SER A 12 -4.90 -19.17 3.17
C SER A 12 -5.20 -19.51 4.63
N GLN A 13 -4.68 -20.63 5.12
CA GLN A 13 -4.84 -21.04 6.52
C GLN A 13 -4.16 -20.05 7.47
N PHE A 14 -2.99 -19.57 7.11
CA PHE A 14 -2.27 -18.55 7.88
C PHE A 14 -3.10 -17.27 8.01
N ARG A 15 -3.70 -16.80 6.92
CA ARG A 15 -4.56 -15.62 6.94
C ARG A 15 -5.77 -15.82 7.83
N LYS A 16 -6.42 -16.99 7.77
CA LYS A 16 -7.56 -17.31 8.63
C LYS A 16 -7.16 -17.34 10.11
N PHE A 17 -5.99 -17.90 10.40
CA PHE A 17 -5.47 -17.96 11.77
C PHE A 17 -5.28 -16.55 12.33
N ILE A 18 -4.65 -15.65 11.58
CA ILE A 18 -4.45 -14.27 12.01
C ILE A 18 -5.79 -13.57 12.20
N ALA A 19 -6.70 -13.68 11.24
CA ALA A 19 -8.00 -13.03 11.30
C ALA A 19 -8.82 -13.51 12.51
N SER A 20 -8.78 -14.81 12.84
CA SER A 20 -9.51 -15.34 13.96
C SER A 20 -8.90 -14.95 15.32
N GLY A 21 -7.61 -14.63 15.35
CA GLY A 21 -6.92 -14.22 16.57
C GLY A 21 -7.01 -12.73 16.86
N MET A 22 -7.47 -11.93 15.90
CA MET A 22 -7.54 -10.47 16.08
C MET A 22 -8.75 -10.06 16.89
N THR A 23 -8.50 -9.25 17.92
CA THR A 23 -9.52 -8.56 18.69
C THR A 23 -9.11 -7.10 18.80
N ASP A 24 -10.03 -6.22 19.25
CA ASP A 24 -9.77 -4.78 19.31
C ASP A 24 -8.61 -4.42 20.25
N ASP A 25 -8.30 -5.28 21.21
CA ASP A 25 -7.23 -5.05 22.19
C ASP A 25 -5.89 -5.68 21.79
N LYS A 26 -5.80 -6.27 20.60
CA LYS A 26 -4.58 -6.93 20.13
C LYS A 26 -4.01 -6.24 18.90
N THR A 27 -2.68 -6.21 18.82
CA THR A 27 -1.94 -5.72 17.67
C THR A 27 -1.01 -6.82 17.16
N ILE A 28 -1.07 -7.10 15.86
CA ILE A 28 -0.15 -8.05 15.22
C ILE A 28 0.70 -7.25 14.24
N VAL A 29 2.03 -7.36 14.38
CA VAL A 29 2.98 -6.73 13.48
C VAL A 29 3.62 -7.80 12.61
N ILE A 30 3.54 -7.62 11.30
CA ILE A 30 4.13 -8.54 10.32
C ILE A 30 5.16 -7.79 9.50
N SER A 31 6.41 -8.29 9.50
CA SER A 31 7.47 -7.77 8.65
C SER A 31 7.64 -8.70 7.46
N THR A 32 7.48 -8.16 6.25
CA THR A 32 7.56 -8.97 5.04
C THR A 32 7.89 -8.11 3.83
N HIS A 33 8.47 -8.74 2.81
CA HIS A 33 8.53 -8.19 1.45
C HIS A 33 7.62 -8.95 0.48
N GLN A 34 6.84 -9.92 0.97
CA GLN A 34 5.85 -10.66 0.18
C GLN A 34 4.47 -10.07 0.42
N ILE A 35 4.24 -8.92 -0.17
CA ILE A 35 3.14 -8.03 0.16
C ILE A 35 1.77 -8.59 -0.24
N ARG A 36 1.72 -9.36 -1.33
CA ARG A 36 0.45 -9.82 -1.93
C ARG A 36 -0.36 -10.74 -1.02
N ASP A 37 0.29 -11.35 -0.03
CA ASP A 37 -0.35 -12.36 0.80
C ASP A 37 -1.20 -11.78 1.92
N ILE A 38 -1.00 -10.51 2.27
CA ILE A 38 -1.58 -9.94 3.49
C ILE A 38 -2.27 -8.58 3.29
N ASP A 39 -2.35 -8.08 2.07
CA ASP A 39 -2.82 -6.71 1.78
C ASP A 39 -4.24 -6.43 2.29
N LYS A 40 -5.12 -7.44 2.31
CA LYS A 40 -6.51 -7.28 2.74
C LYS A 40 -6.70 -7.39 4.25
N MET A 41 -5.62 -7.67 4.99
CA MET A 41 -5.69 -7.92 6.43
C MET A 41 -5.11 -6.77 7.26
N LEU A 42 -4.56 -5.76 6.61
CA LEU A 42 -3.80 -4.71 7.28
C LEU A 42 -4.67 -3.49 7.59
N ASP A 43 -4.44 -2.90 8.77
CA ASP A 43 -4.99 -1.60 9.14
C ASP A 43 -4.02 -0.46 8.86
N SER A 44 -2.73 -0.73 8.97
CA SER A 44 -1.67 0.26 8.84
C SER A 44 -0.46 -0.32 8.14
N VAL A 45 0.31 0.57 7.49
CA VAL A 45 1.50 0.21 6.73
C VAL A 45 2.66 1.09 7.17
N MET A 46 3.82 0.47 7.38
CA MET A 46 5.08 1.17 7.58
C MET A 46 6.06 0.69 6.50
N ILE A 47 6.55 1.61 5.68
CA ILE A 47 7.54 1.32 4.64
C ILE A 47 8.88 1.88 5.09
N MET A 48 9.89 1.02 5.11
CA MET A 48 11.25 1.36 5.56
C MET A 48 12.25 1.06 4.46
N ASP A 49 13.26 1.90 4.36
CA ASP A 49 14.39 1.68 3.45
C ASP A 49 15.64 2.31 4.06
N GLU A 50 16.74 1.56 4.08
CA GLU A 50 18.04 2.00 4.59
C GLU A 50 17.93 2.63 5.99
N SER A 51 17.21 1.95 6.88
CA SER A 51 17.01 2.36 8.28
C SER A 51 16.20 3.66 8.43
N ARG A 52 15.50 4.08 7.38
CA ARG A 52 14.60 5.25 7.43
C ARG A 52 13.16 4.80 7.24
N ILE A 53 12.24 5.47 7.91
CA ILE A 53 10.80 5.27 7.69
C ILE A 53 10.36 6.23 6.59
N LEU A 54 9.90 5.69 5.46
CA LEU A 54 9.46 6.49 4.33
C LEU A 54 7.96 6.78 4.38
N LEU A 55 7.20 5.86 4.96
CA LEU A 55 5.76 5.99 5.11
C LEU A 55 5.32 5.23 6.36
N ASN A 56 4.44 5.83 7.15
CA ASN A 56 3.84 5.19 8.32
C ASN A 56 2.42 5.74 8.50
N GLU A 57 1.47 5.07 7.87
CA GLU A 57 0.09 5.57 7.82
C GLU A 57 -0.92 4.43 7.86
N SER A 58 -2.15 4.75 8.30
CA SER A 58 -3.26 3.82 8.20
C SER A 58 -3.68 3.62 6.75
N ILE A 59 -4.27 2.48 6.46
CA ILE A 59 -4.82 2.20 5.13
C ILE A 59 -5.86 3.26 4.75
N THR A 60 -6.71 3.64 5.69
CA THR A 60 -7.73 4.66 5.47
C THR A 60 -7.12 5.98 5.01
N ARG A 61 -6.08 6.45 5.71
CA ARG A 61 -5.43 7.71 5.35
C ARG A 61 -4.72 7.63 4.00
N ILE A 62 -4.10 6.50 3.71
CA ILE A 62 -3.45 6.29 2.41
C ILE A 62 -4.48 6.40 1.28
N CYS A 63 -5.63 5.75 1.43
CA CYS A 63 -6.68 5.76 0.41
C CYS A 63 -7.43 7.09 0.34
N GLU A 64 -7.37 7.93 1.37
CA GLU A 64 -7.86 9.30 1.30
C GLU A 64 -7.01 10.18 0.41
N LYS A 65 -5.70 9.95 0.40
CA LYS A 65 -4.74 10.78 -0.33
C LYS A 65 -4.41 10.22 -1.71
N LEU A 66 -4.47 8.91 -1.88
CA LEU A 66 -4.03 8.22 -3.07
C LEU A 66 -5.15 7.34 -3.63
N CYS A 67 -5.18 7.23 -4.95
CA CYS A 67 -6.12 6.38 -5.67
C CYS A 67 -5.35 5.33 -6.47
N PHE A 68 -5.77 4.07 -6.37
CA PHE A 68 -5.13 2.93 -7.03
C PHE A 68 -6.06 2.46 -8.15
N LYS A 69 -5.60 2.52 -9.39
CA LYS A 69 -6.40 2.15 -10.56
C LYS A 69 -5.64 1.25 -11.52
N GLU A 70 -6.40 0.43 -12.24
CA GLU A 70 -5.91 -0.32 -13.38
C GLU A 70 -6.55 0.29 -14.62
N SER A 71 -5.73 0.77 -15.57
CA SER A 71 -6.27 1.44 -16.76
C SER A 71 -5.24 1.53 -17.88
N ASP A 72 -5.71 1.59 -19.11
CA ASP A 72 -4.90 1.93 -20.27
C ASP A 72 -5.22 3.34 -20.81
N ASP A 73 -6.03 4.10 -20.11
CA ASP A 73 -6.42 5.47 -20.49
C ASP A 73 -5.21 6.40 -20.41
N ARG A 74 -4.83 6.97 -21.54
CA ARG A 74 -3.67 7.80 -21.68
C ARG A 74 -3.71 9.05 -20.78
N SER A 75 -4.88 9.64 -20.61
CA SER A 75 -5.00 10.84 -19.78
C SER A 75 -4.76 10.52 -18.29
N LEU A 76 -5.17 9.36 -17.83
CA LEU A 76 -4.90 8.92 -16.47
C LEU A 76 -3.42 8.56 -16.29
N ILE A 77 -2.82 7.91 -17.27
CA ILE A 77 -1.40 7.57 -17.24
C ILE A 77 -0.54 8.85 -17.14
N ASP A 78 -0.90 9.88 -17.90
CA ASP A 78 -0.16 11.15 -17.88
C ASP A 78 -0.28 11.88 -16.54
N GLN A 79 -1.33 11.66 -15.79
CA GLN A 79 -1.55 12.28 -14.47
C GLN A 79 -0.98 11.46 -13.32
N ALA A 80 -0.62 10.21 -13.55
CA ALA A 80 -0.22 9.29 -12.49
C ALA A 80 1.11 9.68 -11.85
N LEU A 81 1.19 9.50 -10.54
CA LEU A 81 2.44 9.68 -9.79
C LEU A 81 3.41 8.54 -10.08
N TYR A 82 2.88 7.35 -10.36
CA TYR A 82 3.68 6.18 -10.63
C TYR A 82 2.88 5.21 -11.49
N VAL A 83 3.54 4.51 -12.41
CA VAL A 83 2.90 3.62 -13.39
C VAL A 83 3.72 2.35 -13.50
N VAL A 84 3.03 1.21 -13.47
CA VAL A 84 3.65 -0.10 -13.72
C VAL A 84 2.77 -0.86 -14.72
N PRO A 85 3.35 -1.45 -15.78
CA PRO A 85 2.57 -2.27 -16.71
C PRO A 85 1.89 -3.45 -16.01
N SER A 86 0.66 -3.75 -16.40
CA SER A 86 -0.12 -4.85 -15.85
C SER A 86 -0.90 -5.55 -16.95
N LEU A 87 -1.57 -6.64 -16.58
CA LEU A 87 -2.40 -7.40 -17.56
C LEU A 87 -3.59 -6.60 -18.07
N GLN A 88 -4.05 -5.62 -17.32
CA GLN A 88 -5.20 -4.78 -17.70
C GLN A 88 -4.77 -3.41 -18.24
N GLY A 89 -3.54 -3.33 -18.73
CA GLY A 89 -2.96 -2.09 -19.25
C GLY A 89 -1.85 -1.59 -18.34
N ASN A 90 -2.18 -0.87 -17.30
CA ASN A 90 -1.22 -0.35 -16.33
C ASN A 90 -1.83 -0.25 -14.94
N SER A 91 -1.00 -0.47 -13.92
CA SER A 91 -1.33 -0.14 -12.53
C SER A 91 -0.90 1.29 -12.26
N LEU A 92 -1.83 2.13 -11.85
CA LEU A 92 -1.62 3.57 -11.70
C LEU A 92 -1.79 3.99 -10.25
N LEU A 93 -0.86 4.81 -9.78
CA LEU A 93 -1.00 5.51 -8.51
C LEU A 93 -1.29 6.98 -8.81
N LEU A 94 -2.44 7.45 -8.38
CA LEU A 94 -2.93 8.80 -8.65
C LEU A 94 -3.22 9.54 -7.35
N LEU A 95 -3.23 10.86 -7.40
CA LEU A 95 -3.78 11.66 -6.32
C LEU A 95 -5.29 11.45 -6.24
N ASN A 96 -5.82 11.29 -5.04
CA ASN A 96 -7.26 11.13 -4.84
C ASN A 96 -7.90 12.50 -4.64
N GLU A 97 -8.17 13.19 -5.74
CA GLU A 97 -8.69 14.56 -5.73
C GLU A 97 -10.19 14.61 -5.48
N TYR A 98 -10.91 13.55 -5.79
CA TYR A 98 -12.37 13.54 -5.77
C TYR A 98 -12.98 12.60 -4.72
N GLY A 99 -12.16 12.10 -3.81
CA GLY A 99 -12.63 11.21 -2.76
C GLY A 99 -13.12 9.86 -3.26
N GLU A 100 -12.52 9.34 -4.33
CA GLU A 100 -12.88 8.04 -4.87
C GLU A 100 -12.40 6.91 -3.96
N ASP A 101 -13.22 5.88 -3.84
CA ASP A 101 -12.79 4.64 -3.20
C ASP A 101 -11.95 3.81 -4.15
N SER A 102 -10.88 3.19 -3.62
CA SER A 102 -10.08 2.26 -4.39
C SER A 102 -9.49 1.21 -3.46
N ASP A 103 -9.20 0.03 -4.03
CA ASP A 103 -8.53 -1.03 -3.29
C ASP A 103 -7.03 -0.77 -3.29
N ILE A 104 -6.44 -0.76 -2.11
CA ILE A 104 -5.00 -0.53 -1.99
C ILE A 104 -4.21 -1.63 -2.71
N ASN A 105 -3.19 -1.22 -3.45
CA ASN A 105 -2.21 -2.11 -4.06
C ASN A 105 -0.88 -1.85 -3.36
N LEU A 106 -0.55 -2.68 -2.39
CA LEU A 106 0.63 -2.46 -1.55
C LEU A 106 1.94 -2.57 -2.32
N GLU A 107 2.01 -3.45 -3.31
CA GLU A 107 3.20 -3.57 -4.15
C GLU A 107 3.44 -2.28 -4.93
N LEU A 108 2.39 -1.72 -5.51
CA LEU A 108 2.46 -0.44 -6.22
C LEU A 108 2.83 0.69 -5.26
N LEU A 109 2.22 0.73 -4.10
CA LEU A 109 2.53 1.72 -3.06
C LEU A 109 3.99 1.64 -2.62
N PHE A 110 4.49 0.44 -2.38
CA PHE A 110 5.87 0.21 -1.97
C PHE A 110 6.84 0.73 -3.03
N ASN A 111 6.64 0.32 -4.28
CA ASN A 111 7.51 0.73 -5.38
C ASN A 111 7.45 2.24 -5.62
N ALA A 112 6.26 2.83 -5.56
CA ALA A 112 6.08 4.26 -5.73
C ALA A 112 6.72 5.05 -4.58
N THR A 113 6.61 4.56 -3.35
CA THR A 113 7.22 5.20 -2.19
C THR A 113 8.74 5.24 -2.32
N LEU A 114 9.36 4.15 -2.78
CA LEU A 114 10.80 4.12 -3.02
C LEU A 114 11.21 5.04 -4.17
N ALA A 115 10.45 5.05 -5.26
CA ALA A 115 10.80 5.83 -6.46
C ALA A 115 10.50 7.33 -6.32
N GLN A 116 9.45 7.68 -5.57
CA GLN A 116 8.95 9.05 -5.46
C GLN A 116 8.90 9.50 -3.99
N GLN A 117 9.99 9.30 -3.26
CA GLN A 117 10.06 9.56 -1.82
C GLN A 117 9.63 10.98 -1.45
N GLN A 118 10.07 11.98 -2.22
CA GLN A 118 9.74 13.38 -1.92
C GLN A 118 8.28 13.69 -2.12
N ILE A 119 7.68 13.16 -3.17
CA ILE A 119 6.27 13.40 -3.48
C ILE A 119 5.39 12.75 -2.40
N ILE A 120 5.68 11.50 -2.04
CA ILE A 120 4.93 10.78 -1.01
C ILE A 120 5.08 11.49 0.34
N ALA A 121 6.28 11.91 0.70
CA ALA A 121 6.52 12.64 1.95
C ALA A 121 5.72 13.93 2.01
N LYS A 122 5.66 14.68 0.93
CA LYS A 122 4.89 15.93 0.87
C LYS A 122 3.39 15.69 1.04
N LEU A 123 2.87 14.59 0.48
CA LEU A 123 1.45 14.29 0.59
C LEU A 123 1.01 14.02 2.03
N PHE A 124 1.85 13.36 2.82
CA PHE A 124 1.47 12.91 4.16
C PHE A 124 2.05 13.76 5.27
N TYR A 125 3.20 14.42 5.07
CA TYR A 125 3.95 15.07 6.14
C TYR A 125 4.24 16.55 5.93
N ALA A 126 3.89 17.13 4.79
CA ALA A 126 4.20 18.53 4.50
C ALA A 126 3.53 19.52 5.45
N GLN A 127 2.38 19.15 6.03
CA GLN A 127 1.66 20.04 6.94
C GLN A 127 2.39 20.24 8.27
N ASP A 128 3.25 19.30 8.64
CA ASP A 128 4.01 19.40 9.88
C ASP A 128 5.12 20.44 9.81
N GLU A 129 5.52 20.83 8.60
CA GLU A 129 6.57 21.80 8.35
C GLU A 129 6.07 23.26 8.34
N GLN A 130 4.76 23.46 8.28
CA GLN A 130 4.15 24.79 8.16
C GLN A 130 3.80 25.43 9.51
N ILE A 131 4.05 24.71 10.58
CA ILE A 131 3.85 25.20 11.92
C ILE A 131 5.14 25.84 12.41
#